data_16831d6f9b9d093154390c57097ac0f0
#
_entry.id   16831d6f9b9d093154390c57097ac0f0
#
_cell.length_a   1.000
_cell.length_b   1.000
_cell.length_c   1.000
_cell.angle_alpha   90.00
_cell.angle_beta   90.00
_cell.angle_gamma   90.00
#
_symmetry.space_group_name_H-M   'P 1'
#
loop_
_entity.id
_entity.type
_entity.pdbx_description
1 polymer ?
#
loop_
_entity_poly.entity_id
_entity_poly.type
_entity_poly.pdbx_seq_one_letter_code
_entity_poly.pdbx_strand_id
1 'polypeptide(L)' 'KTKQEKLIEYEIVKRASEGDVDAINLVFAHYESYIRKLSLRPYTDEFGMTQFFVHYELKNRLETKLLEKILDFEAV' A
#
# COMPACT_ATOMS: atom_id res chain seq x y z
N LYS A 1 -11.68 0.85 18.80
CA LYS A 1 -11.43 -0.25 18.41
C LYS A 1 -11.22 -0.33 16.99
N THR A 2 -12.05 0.17 16.20
CA THR A 2 -11.80 0.12 14.82
C THR A 2 -10.60 0.94 14.41
N LYS A 3 -10.27 2.00 15.15
CA LYS A 3 -9.12 2.76 14.85
C LYS A 3 -7.88 1.96 14.92
N GLN A 4 -7.80 1.08 15.87
CA GLN A 4 -6.63 0.26 16.04
C GLN A 4 -6.44 -0.70 14.90
N GLU A 5 -7.53 -1.11 14.28
CA GLU A 5 -7.42 -2.01 13.16
C GLU A 5 -6.77 -1.36 11.95
N LYS A 6 -6.78 -0.03 11.91
CA LYS A 6 -6.21 0.68 10.78
C LYS A 6 -4.78 1.12 11.00
N LEU A 7 -4.26 0.84 12.17
CA LEU A 7 -2.89 1.20 12.48
C LEU A 7 -2.03 -0.04 12.45
N ILE A 8 -0.81 0.14 11.98
CA ILE A 8 0.14 -0.96 12.01
C ILE A 8 1.04 -0.74 13.19
N GLU A 9 1.43 -1.82 13.85
CA GLU A 9 2.21 -1.71 15.06
C GLU A 9 3.61 -1.21 14.78
N TYR A 10 4.09 -0.37 15.67
CA TYR A 10 5.42 0.19 15.56
C TYR A 10 6.49 -0.89 15.43
N GLU A 11 6.33 -1.97 16.21
CA GLU A 11 7.28 -3.06 16.18
C GLU A 11 7.42 -3.66 14.79
N ILE A 12 6.31 -3.80 14.08
CA ILE A 12 6.32 -4.36 12.75
C ILE A 12 7.02 -3.41 11.77
N VAL A 13 6.74 -2.12 11.88
CA VAL A 13 7.39 -1.15 11.01
C VAL A 13 8.89 -1.12 11.27
N LYS A 14 9.26 -1.21 12.54
CA LYS A 14 10.66 -1.20 12.91
C LYS A 14 11.38 -2.40 12.31
N ARG A 15 10.79 -3.58 12.44
CA ARG A 15 11.39 -4.79 11.89
C ARG A 15 11.44 -4.75 10.37
N ALA A 16 10.41 -4.18 9.75
CA ALA A 16 10.39 -4.06 8.31
C ALA A 16 11.53 -3.16 7.83
N SER A 17 11.78 -2.08 8.56
CA SER A 17 12.84 -1.16 8.18
C SER A 17 14.21 -1.80 8.31
N GLU A 18 14.31 -2.88 9.08
CA GLU A 18 15.56 -3.60 9.27
C GLU A 18 15.71 -4.74 8.26
N GLY A 19 14.78 -4.87 7.33
CA GLY A 19 14.89 -5.87 6.28
C GLY A 19 14.16 -7.18 6.56
N ASP A 20 13.36 -7.24 7.62
CA ASP A 20 12.59 -8.43 7.93
C ASP A 20 11.51 -8.61 6.87
N VAL A 21 11.65 -9.64 6.03
CA VAL A 21 10.74 -9.84 4.90
C VAL A 21 9.32 -10.07 5.37
N ASP A 22 9.13 -10.83 6.44
CA ASP A 22 7.78 -11.07 6.93
C ASP A 22 7.13 -9.77 7.40
N ALA A 23 7.90 -8.92 8.07
CA ALA A 23 7.37 -7.65 8.52
C ALA A 23 7.06 -6.74 7.34
N ILE A 24 7.91 -6.74 6.31
CA ILE A 24 7.66 -5.95 5.11
C ILE A 24 6.35 -6.39 4.45
N ASN A 25 6.14 -7.71 4.37
CA ASN A 25 4.91 -8.21 3.79
C ASN A 25 3.68 -7.82 4.60
N LEU A 26 3.82 -7.77 5.93
CA LEU A 26 2.72 -7.33 6.76
C LEU A 26 2.37 -5.86 6.53
N VAL A 27 3.40 -5.03 6.33
CA VAL A 27 3.15 -3.62 6.03
C VAL A 27 2.46 -3.49 4.68
N PHE A 28 2.93 -4.24 3.69
CA PHE A 28 2.31 -4.21 2.36
C PHE A 28 0.86 -4.65 2.44
N ALA A 29 0.58 -5.71 3.20
CA ALA A 29 -0.80 -6.19 3.34
C ALA A 29 -1.68 -5.13 4.00
N HIS A 30 -1.11 -4.41 4.96
CA HIS A 30 -1.85 -3.37 5.66
C HIS A 30 -2.26 -2.24 4.71
N TYR A 31 -1.39 -1.92 3.75
CA TYR A 31 -1.65 -0.81 2.83
C TYR A 31 -2.22 -1.24 1.49
N GLU A 32 -2.48 -2.52 1.33
CA GLU A 32 -2.90 -3.03 0.03
C GLU A 32 -4.16 -2.36 -0.50
N SER A 33 -5.20 -2.28 0.31
CA SER A 33 -6.44 -1.70 -0.18
C SER A 33 -6.31 -0.20 -0.41
N TYR A 34 -5.48 0.46 0.35
CA TYR A 34 -5.25 1.88 0.16
C TYR A 34 -4.55 2.13 -1.18
N ILE A 35 -3.51 1.35 -1.46
CA ILE A 35 -2.77 1.49 -2.72
C ILE A 35 -3.67 1.15 -3.89
N ARG A 36 -4.51 0.11 -3.74
CA ARG A 36 -5.43 -0.25 -4.79
C ARG A 36 -6.40 0.88 -5.08
N LYS A 37 -6.93 1.51 -4.04
CA LYS A 37 -7.82 2.62 -4.20
C LYS A 37 -7.16 3.77 -4.95
N LEU A 38 -5.93 4.10 -4.60
CA LEU A 38 -5.21 5.16 -5.26
C LEU A 38 -4.87 4.83 -6.70
N SER A 39 -4.87 3.54 -7.04
CA SER A 39 -4.51 3.09 -8.38
C SER A 39 -5.70 2.93 -9.30
N LEU A 40 -6.90 3.15 -8.79
CA LEU A 40 -8.09 3.02 -9.63
C LEU A 40 -8.19 4.19 -10.58
N ARG A 41 -8.56 3.88 -11.82
CA ARG A 41 -8.77 4.90 -12.85
C ARG A 41 -10.08 4.62 -13.55
N PRO A 42 -10.82 5.66 -13.89
CA PRO A 42 -12.09 5.47 -14.57
C PRO A 42 -11.88 5.13 -16.03
N TYR A 43 -12.80 4.37 -16.57
CA TYR A 43 -12.79 3.98 -17.97
C TYR A 43 -14.26 4.02 -18.43
N THR A 44 -14.53 4.79 -19.48
CA THR A 44 -15.88 4.87 -20.01
C THR A 44 -15.94 4.04 -21.28
N ASP A 45 -16.81 3.04 -21.28
CA ASP A 45 -16.92 2.17 -22.44
C ASP A 45 -17.76 2.83 -23.54
N GLU A 46 -17.94 2.09 -24.64
CA GLU A 46 -18.63 2.65 -25.79
C GLU A 46 -20.10 2.87 -25.54
N PHE A 47 -20.63 2.31 -24.46
CA PHE A 47 -22.03 2.52 -24.11
C PHE A 47 -22.22 3.65 -23.11
N GLY A 48 -21.15 4.38 -22.80
CA GLY A 48 -21.24 5.47 -21.87
C GLY A 48 -21.21 5.05 -20.41
N MET A 49 -20.94 3.78 -20.14
CA MET A 49 -20.88 3.30 -18.77
C MET A 49 -19.47 3.48 -18.24
N THR A 50 -19.37 4.05 -17.04
CA THR A 50 -18.09 4.28 -16.42
C THR A 50 -17.74 3.09 -15.53
N GLN A 51 -16.56 2.55 -15.73
CA GLN A 51 -16.06 1.46 -14.93
C GLN A 51 -14.69 1.85 -14.39
N PHE A 52 -14.23 1.14 -13.39
CA PHE A 52 -12.91 1.42 -12.79
C PHE A 52 -12.01 0.22 -12.96
N PHE A 53 -10.75 0.49 -13.19
CA PHE A 53 -9.75 -0.57 -13.32
C PHE A 53 -8.52 -0.17 -12.54
N VAL A 54 -7.71 -1.17 -12.17
CA VAL A 54 -6.47 -0.94 -11.46
C VAL A 54 -5.38 -0.62 -12.47
N HIS A 55 -4.77 0.54 -12.31
CA HIS A 55 -3.67 0.95 -13.19
C HIS A 55 -2.40 0.32 -12.61
N TYR A 56 -1.96 -0.78 -13.18
CA TYR A 56 -0.89 -1.57 -12.57
C TYR A 56 0.44 -0.87 -12.51
N GLU A 57 0.76 -0.07 -13.51
CA GLU A 57 2.01 0.67 -13.48
C GLU A 57 2.03 1.64 -12.29
N LEU A 58 0.92 2.32 -12.07
CA LEU A 58 0.80 3.23 -10.94
C LEU A 58 0.86 2.45 -9.64
N LYS A 59 0.18 1.31 -9.58
CA LYS A 59 0.20 0.47 -8.40
C LYS A 59 1.62 0.04 -8.05
N ASN A 60 2.37 -0.41 -9.05
CA ASN A 60 3.75 -0.82 -8.83
C ASN A 60 4.60 0.34 -8.34
N ARG A 61 4.37 1.52 -8.88
CA ARG A 61 5.11 2.71 -8.48
C ARG A 61 4.83 3.06 -7.03
N LEU A 62 3.56 2.94 -6.62
CA LEU A 62 3.19 3.22 -5.24
C LEU A 62 3.78 2.20 -4.29
N GLU A 63 3.82 0.94 -4.71
CA GLU A 63 4.42 -0.09 -3.88
C GLU A 63 5.92 0.13 -3.72
N THR A 64 6.59 0.56 -4.77
CA THR A 64 8.01 0.87 -4.68
C THR A 64 8.24 2.04 -3.73
N LYS A 65 7.39 3.05 -3.81
CA LYS A 65 7.49 4.17 -2.89
C LYS A 65 7.29 3.74 -1.45
N LEU A 66 6.32 2.85 -1.23
CA LEU A 66 6.08 2.35 0.11
C LEU A 66 7.31 1.61 0.63
N LEU A 67 7.91 0.78 -0.20
CA LEU A 67 9.10 0.04 0.21
C LEU A 67 10.23 1.00 0.56
N GLU A 68 10.43 2.04 -0.25
CA GLU A 68 11.45 3.04 0.03
C GLU A 68 11.21 3.71 1.37
N LYS A 69 9.96 4.04 1.66
CA LYS A 69 9.64 4.69 2.93
C LYS A 69 9.86 3.76 4.10
N ILE A 70 9.55 2.48 3.92
CA ILE A 70 9.79 1.50 4.97
C ILE A 70 11.27 1.43 5.30
N LEU A 71 12.10 1.33 4.27
CA LEU A 71 13.53 1.16 4.48
C LEU A 71 14.19 2.42 5.00
N ASP A 72 13.57 3.57 4.77
CA ASP A 72 14.08 4.84 5.29
C ASP A 72 13.60 5.15 6.69
N PHE A 73 12.67 4.37 7.20
CA PHE A 73 12.11 4.61 8.51
C PHE A 73 13.17 4.46 9.59
N GLU A 74 13.24 5.42 10.48
CA GLU A 74 14.19 5.37 11.59
C GLU A 74 13.41 5.32 12.89
N ALA A 75 13.67 4.29 13.67
CA ALA A 75 13.04 4.14 14.97
C ALA A 75 13.75 5.05 15.96
N VAL A 76 12.99 5.92 16.62
CA VAL A 76 13.56 6.85 17.61
C VAL A 76 12.94 6.65 18.96
#